data_397b4c163737c52bdddad966fe7a054e
#
_entry.id   397b4c163737c52bdddad966fe7a054e
#
_cell.length_a   1.000
_cell.length_b   1.000
_cell.length_c   1.000
_cell.angle_alpha   90.00
_cell.angle_beta   90.00
_cell.angle_gamma   90.00
#
_symmetry.space_group_name_H-M   'P 1'
#
loop_
_entity.id
_entity.type
_entity.pdbx_description
1 polymer ?
#
loop_
_entity_poly.entity_id
_entity_poly.type
_entity_poly.pdbx_seq_one_letter_code
_entity_poly.pdbx_strand_id
1 'polypeptide(L)'
;MLYFAYGSNLNHHQMKNIRCIGSKYLKSFLLKDYKLIFCHPNKLNKFGYANIVKIKGSKVAGAIWEITKNHEKILDNYEQFPNIYQKEHFYLEEKKIMFYIMNKYFIKEPPKSYVNIILEGYKDCKLEESYLKNALKEVCS
;
A
#
# COMPACT_ATOMS: atom_id res chain seq x y z
N MET A 1 -0.65 6.64 -16.32
CA MET A 1 -0.44 7.09 -14.92
C MET A 1 0.12 5.92 -14.11
N LEU A 2 1.09 6.20 -13.26
CA LEU A 2 1.75 5.17 -12.46
C LEU A 2 1.36 5.27 -10.99
N TYR A 3 1.14 4.10 -10.38
CA TYR A 3 0.68 3.96 -9.01
C TYR A 3 1.54 2.92 -8.27
N PHE A 4 2.02 3.28 -7.08
CA PHE A 4 2.78 2.38 -6.21
C PHE A 4 1.85 1.80 -5.15
N ALA A 5 1.66 0.49 -5.18
CA ALA A 5 0.89 -0.26 -4.19
C ALA A 5 1.85 -0.92 -3.20
N TYR A 6 1.51 -0.89 -1.91
CA TYR A 6 2.31 -1.52 -0.86
C TYR A 6 1.47 -2.35 0.12
N GLY A 7 0.16 -2.35 -0.05
CA GLY A 7 -0.78 -3.08 0.80
C GLY A 7 -1.64 -4.06 0.01
N SER A 8 -2.96 -4.03 0.21
CA SER A 8 -3.88 -4.99 -0.42
C SER A 8 -3.85 -4.96 -1.95
N ASN A 9 -3.52 -3.83 -2.56
CA ASN A 9 -3.46 -3.70 -4.01
C ASN A 9 -2.18 -4.30 -4.63
N LEU A 10 -1.32 -4.92 -3.83
CA LEU A 10 -0.29 -5.82 -4.31
C LEU A 10 -0.91 -7.11 -4.85
N ASN A 11 -2.05 -7.49 -4.33
CA ASN A 11 -2.76 -8.70 -4.71
C ASN A 11 -3.30 -8.54 -6.14
N HIS A 12 -2.85 -9.41 -7.06
CA HIS A 12 -3.20 -9.30 -8.48
C HIS A 12 -4.69 -9.52 -8.72
N HIS A 13 -5.32 -10.44 -7.98
CA HIS A 13 -6.76 -10.66 -8.09
C HIS A 13 -7.53 -9.41 -7.65
N GLN A 14 -7.15 -8.81 -6.52
CA GLN A 14 -7.76 -7.58 -6.02
C GLN A 14 -7.64 -6.45 -7.03
N MET A 15 -6.43 -6.22 -7.52
CA MET A 15 -6.14 -5.07 -8.38
C MET A 15 -6.70 -5.24 -9.79
N LYS A 16 -6.43 -6.39 -10.41
CA LYS A 16 -6.81 -6.63 -11.83
C LYS A 16 -8.28 -6.96 -12.02
N ASN A 17 -8.89 -7.67 -11.07
CA ASN A 17 -10.22 -8.26 -11.27
C ASN A 17 -11.32 -7.58 -10.46
N ILE A 18 -10.98 -6.87 -9.40
CA ILE A 18 -11.96 -6.24 -8.52
C ILE A 18 -11.88 -4.72 -8.56
N ARG A 19 -10.71 -4.14 -8.27
CA ARG A 19 -10.54 -2.69 -8.14
C ARG A 19 -10.39 -1.98 -9.47
N CYS A 20 -9.35 -2.31 -10.19
CA CYS A 20 -8.91 -1.61 -11.39
C CYS A 20 -8.79 -2.57 -12.55
N ILE A 21 -9.93 -3.02 -13.07
CA ILE A 21 -9.97 -3.94 -14.21
C ILE A 21 -9.25 -3.30 -15.39
N GLY A 22 -8.28 -4.01 -15.96
CA GLY A 22 -7.47 -3.52 -17.05
C GLY A 22 -6.18 -2.82 -16.63
N SER A 23 -5.93 -2.67 -15.32
CA SER A 23 -4.64 -2.17 -14.85
C SER A 23 -3.52 -3.16 -15.16
N LYS A 24 -2.30 -2.65 -15.29
CA LYS A 24 -1.14 -3.47 -15.67
C LYS A 24 -0.08 -3.44 -14.57
N TYR A 25 0.29 -4.61 -14.08
CA TYR A 25 1.45 -4.77 -13.22
C TYR A 25 2.72 -4.56 -14.05
N LEU A 26 3.54 -3.59 -13.67
CA LEU A 26 4.77 -3.30 -14.40
C LEU A 26 5.98 -3.97 -13.76
N LYS A 27 6.19 -3.76 -12.45
CA LYS A 27 7.32 -4.35 -11.75
C LYS A 27 7.20 -4.20 -10.25
N SER A 28 7.94 -5.02 -9.53
CA SER A 28 8.16 -4.86 -8.09
C SER A 28 9.22 -3.79 -7.85
N PHE A 29 9.13 -3.12 -6.70
CA PHE A 29 10.00 -1.99 -6.41
C PHE A 29 10.18 -1.85 -4.89
N LEU A 30 11.40 -1.52 -4.47
CA LEU A 30 11.71 -1.19 -3.07
C LEU A 30 11.81 0.34 -2.94
N LEU A 31 10.85 0.93 -2.27
CA LEU A 31 10.86 2.37 -1.99
C LEU A 31 11.74 2.64 -0.78
N LYS A 32 12.79 3.43 -0.96
CA LYS A 32 13.76 3.77 0.10
C LYS A 32 13.22 4.84 1.02
N ASP A 33 13.67 4.80 2.27
CA ASP A 33 13.42 5.81 3.30
C ASP A 33 11.94 5.90 3.71
N TYR A 34 11.23 4.80 3.56
CA TYR A 34 9.87 4.60 4.09
C TYR A 34 9.81 3.26 4.79
N LYS A 35 8.87 3.14 5.73
CA LYS A 35 8.65 1.93 6.50
C LYS A 35 7.16 1.58 6.50
N LEU A 36 6.85 0.30 6.32
CA LEU A 36 5.48 -0.20 6.40
C LEU A 36 5.01 -0.28 7.85
N ILE A 37 3.85 0.30 8.12
CA ILE A 37 3.17 0.23 9.42
C ILE A 37 1.69 -0.08 9.19
N PHE A 38 1.00 -0.44 10.27
CA PHE A 38 -0.45 -0.64 10.28
C PHE A 38 -1.08 0.33 11.26
N CYS A 39 -2.09 1.07 10.82
CA CYS A 39 -2.63 2.18 11.60
C CYS A 39 -4.00 2.61 11.07
N HIS A 40 -4.63 3.54 11.79
CA HIS A 40 -5.88 4.16 11.38
C HIS A 40 -5.93 5.60 11.89
N PRO A 41 -6.51 6.56 11.15
CA PRO A 41 -6.59 7.94 11.63
C PRO A 41 -7.57 8.14 12.78
N ASN A 42 -8.51 7.23 12.98
CA ASN A 42 -9.45 7.29 14.09
C ASN A 42 -8.97 6.38 15.22
N LYS A 43 -8.67 6.98 16.39
CA LYS A 43 -8.20 6.27 17.58
C LYS A 43 -9.17 5.16 18.04
N LEU A 44 -10.47 5.37 17.83
CA LEU A 44 -11.50 4.43 18.26
C LEU A 44 -11.72 3.26 17.30
N ASN A 45 -11.11 3.31 16.13
CA ASN A 45 -11.22 2.20 15.18
C ASN A 45 -10.51 0.96 15.73
N LYS A 46 -11.14 -0.20 15.64
CA LYS A 46 -10.58 -1.44 16.19
C LYS A 46 -9.32 -1.88 15.42
N PHE A 47 -9.35 -1.79 14.11
CA PHE A 47 -8.29 -2.30 13.24
C PHE A 47 -7.56 -1.19 12.51
N GLY A 48 -6.35 -1.52 12.06
CA GLY A 48 -5.54 -0.65 11.19
C GLY A 48 -5.34 -1.26 9.82
N TYR A 49 -4.87 -0.42 8.92
CA TYR A 49 -4.59 -0.79 7.54
C TYR A 49 -3.20 -0.30 7.17
N ALA A 50 -2.68 -0.80 6.06
CA ALA A 50 -1.31 -0.51 5.64
C ALA A 50 -1.12 0.99 5.39
N ASN A 51 -0.01 1.50 5.90
CA ASN A 51 0.46 2.86 5.69
C ASN A 51 1.98 2.81 5.63
N ILE A 52 2.59 3.83 5.08
CA ILE A 52 4.04 3.96 5.09
C ILE A 52 4.43 5.30 5.69
N VAL A 53 5.52 5.31 6.44
CA VAL A 53 6.02 6.51 7.11
C VAL A 53 7.46 6.73 6.72
N LYS A 54 7.86 7.99 6.63
CA LYS A 54 9.21 8.36 6.25
C LYS A 54 10.17 8.06 7.38
N ILE A 55 11.07 7.10 7.16
CA ILE A 55 12.12 6.71 8.10
C ILE A 55 13.38 6.43 7.31
N LYS A 56 14.39 7.27 7.49
CA LYS A 56 15.68 7.12 6.81
C LYS A 56 16.29 5.74 7.05
N GLY A 57 16.71 5.08 5.99
CA GLY A 57 17.35 3.77 6.05
C GLY A 57 16.38 2.59 5.93
N SER A 58 15.08 2.81 6.10
CA SER A 58 14.08 1.75 5.91
C SER A 58 13.70 1.61 4.44
N LYS A 59 13.01 0.53 4.12
CA LYS A 59 12.52 0.26 2.76
C LYS A 59 11.14 -0.36 2.82
N VAL A 60 10.32 -0.05 1.81
CA VAL A 60 8.99 -0.64 1.65
C VAL A 60 8.97 -1.44 0.35
N ALA A 61 8.58 -2.69 0.44
CA ALA A 61 8.36 -3.53 -0.73
C ALA A 61 7.00 -3.21 -1.34
N GLY A 62 6.95 -3.04 -2.63
CA GLY A 62 5.73 -2.74 -3.33
C GLY A 62 5.79 -3.03 -4.81
N ALA A 63 4.77 -2.60 -5.53
CA ALA A 63 4.63 -2.82 -6.95
C ALA A 63 4.15 -1.56 -7.65
N ILE A 64 4.67 -1.35 -8.85
CA ILE A 64 4.27 -0.24 -9.72
C ILE A 64 3.28 -0.76 -10.74
N TRP A 65 2.12 -0.11 -10.79
CA TRP A 65 1.03 -0.42 -11.70
C TRP A 65 0.80 0.73 -12.67
N GLU A 66 0.48 0.39 -13.91
CA GLU A 66 -0.06 1.36 -14.85
C GLU A 66 -1.58 1.40 -14.72
N ILE A 67 -2.12 2.58 -14.45
CA ILE A 67 -3.55 2.79 -14.23
C ILE A 67 -4.06 3.95 -15.10
N THR A 68 -5.37 4.01 -15.27
CA THR A 68 -6.05 5.12 -15.96
C THR A 68 -6.58 6.13 -14.94
N LYS A 69 -7.06 7.28 -15.41
CA LYS A 69 -7.73 8.24 -14.54
C LYS A 69 -9.02 7.69 -13.93
N ASN A 70 -9.72 6.81 -14.64
CA ASN A 70 -10.89 6.13 -14.08
C ASN A 70 -10.49 5.20 -12.95
N HIS A 71 -9.37 4.48 -13.09
CA HIS A 71 -8.81 3.65 -12.03
C HIS A 71 -8.46 4.49 -10.81
N GLU A 72 -7.89 5.67 -11.02
CA GLU A 72 -7.57 6.58 -9.92
C GLU A 72 -8.81 6.97 -9.13
N LYS A 73 -9.92 7.26 -9.80
CA LYS A 73 -11.19 7.58 -9.13
C LYS A 73 -11.70 6.41 -8.29
N ILE A 74 -11.56 5.19 -8.79
CA ILE A 74 -11.95 3.98 -8.07
C ILE A 74 -11.07 3.80 -6.82
N LEU A 75 -9.76 3.99 -6.97
CA LEU A 75 -8.82 3.93 -5.85
C LEU A 75 -9.11 5.02 -4.82
N ASP A 76 -9.36 6.25 -5.27
CA ASP A 76 -9.71 7.36 -4.38
C ASP A 76 -10.92 7.02 -3.51
N ASN A 77 -11.92 6.41 -4.11
CA ASN A 77 -13.13 6.01 -3.39
C ASN A 77 -12.82 4.86 -2.40
N TYR A 78 -12.08 3.87 -2.83
CA TYR A 78 -11.67 2.74 -1.98
C TYR A 78 -10.84 3.20 -0.79
N GLU A 79 -9.87 4.08 -1.02
CA GLU A 79 -8.98 4.60 0.01
C GLU A 79 -9.62 5.73 0.83
N GLN A 80 -10.84 6.12 0.48
CA GLN A 80 -11.55 7.23 1.13
C GLN A 80 -10.70 8.50 1.13
N PHE A 81 -10.15 8.81 -0.04
CA PHE A 81 -9.40 10.04 -0.26
C PHE A 81 -10.36 11.25 -0.31
N PRO A 82 -10.06 12.37 0.33
CA PRO A 82 -8.88 12.67 1.14
C PRO A 82 -9.06 12.45 2.66
N ASN A 83 -10.15 11.83 3.09
CA ASN A 83 -10.51 11.76 4.52
C ASN A 83 -9.62 10.79 5.31
N ILE A 84 -9.37 9.59 4.79
CA ILE A 84 -8.54 8.58 5.47
C ILE A 84 -7.13 8.62 4.90
N TYR A 85 -6.99 8.45 3.60
CA TYR A 85 -5.70 8.53 2.93
C TYR A 85 -5.57 9.85 2.16
N GLN A 86 -4.35 10.36 2.09
CA GLN A 86 -3.95 11.47 1.23
C GLN A 86 -3.07 10.92 0.12
N LYS A 87 -2.70 11.74 -0.85
CA LYS A 87 -1.83 11.33 -1.96
C LYS A 87 -0.46 11.97 -1.83
N GLU A 88 0.56 11.17 -2.16
CA GLU A 88 1.93 11.62 -2.30
C GLU A 88 2.48 11.07 -3.61
N HIS A 89 3.70 11.45 -3.96
CA HIS A 89 4.34 10.94 -5.15
C HIS A 89 5.86 10.94 -4.99
N PHE A 90 6.50 10.11 -5.78
CA PHE A 90 7.95 10.14 -5.97
C PHE A 90 8.24 10.04 -7.46
N TYR A 91 9.47 10.34 -7.83
CA TYR A 91 9.91 10.24 -9.22
C TYR A 91 10.88 9.09 -9.37
N LEU A 92 10.70 8.30 -10.43
CA LEU A 92 11.60 7.24 -10.84
C LEU A 92 11.87 7.44 -12.34
N GLU A 93 13.13 7.71 -12.69
CA GLU A 93 13.51 7.98 -14.09
C GLU A 93 12.61 9.06 -14.73
N GLU A 94 12.40 10.15 -14.00
CA GLU A 94 11.58 11.30 -14.43
C GLU A 94 10.08 11.01 -14.53
N LYS A 95 9.64 9.80 -14.17
CA LYS A 95 8.23 9.45 -14.15
C LYS A 95 7.65 9.66 -12.76
N LYS A 96 6.51 10.34 -12.71
CA LYS A 96 5.79 10.59 -11.46
C LYS A 96 5.01 9.33 -11.07
N ILE A 97 5.22 8.87 -9.85
CA ILE A 97 4.54 7.69 -9.31
C ILE A 97 3.76 8.09 -8.08
N MET A 98 2.45 7.92 -8.11
CA MET A 98 1.53 8.31 -7.03
C MET A 98 1.36 7.16 -6.04
N PHE A 99 1.18 7.48 -4.76
CA PHE A 99 0.79 6.52 -3.75
C PHE A 99 -0.09 7.17 -2.69
N TYR A 100 -0.80 6.34 -1.92
CA TYR A 100 -1.66 6.81 -0.84
C TYR A 100 -0.92 6.70 0.50
N ILE A 101 -1.16 7.67 1.40
CA ILE A 101 -0.49 7.76 2.69
C ILE A 101 -1.45 8.36 3.73
N MET A 102 -1.38 7.88 4.97
CA MET A 102 -2.08 8.50 6.09
C MET A 102 -1.12 9.42 6.83
N ASN A 103 -1.41 10.71 6.87
CA ASN A 103 -0.56 11.69 7.56
C ASN A 103 -0.81 11.72 9.06
N LYS A 104 -2.05 11.44 9.48
CA LYS A 104 -2.42 11.33 10.89
C LYS A 104 -2.89 9.91 11.17
N TYR A 105 -2.38 9.30 12.23
CA TYR A 105 -2.70 7.91 12.49
C TYR A 105 -2.39 7.49 13.92
N PHE A 106 -3.05 6.41 14.33
CA PHE A 106 -2.77 5.66 15.56
C PHE A 106 -2.44 4.24 15.15
N ILE A 107 -1.39 3.66 15.74
CA ILE A 107 -0.98 2.29 15.44
C ILE A 107 -2.11 1.33 15.84
N LYS A 108 -2.47 0.45 14.92
CA LYS A 108 -3.55 -0.52 15.09
C LYS A 108 -3.19 -1.82 14.41
N GLU A 109 -3.54 -2.92 15.05
CA GLU A 109 -3.35 -4.26 14.49
C GLU A 109 -4.28 -4.47 13.28
N PRO A 110 -3.78 -5.03 12.17
CA PRO A 110 -4.62 -5.29 11.01
C PRO A 110 -5.49 -6.54 11.17
N PRO A 111 -6.66 -6.61 10.50
CA PRO A 111 -7.45 -7.84 10.47
C PRO A 111 -6.67 -8.96 9.76
N LYS A 112 -6.82 -10.20 10.22
CA LYS A 112 -6.13 -11.36 9.63
C LYS A 112 -6.46 -11.57 8.16
N SER A 113 -7.73 -11.39 7.79
CA SER A 113 -8.17 -11.52 6.40
C SER A 113 -7.48 -10.51 5.47
N TYR A 114 -7.29 -9.30 5.97
CA TYR A 114 -6.58 -8.25 5.24
C TYR A 114 -5.10 -8.59 5.08
N VAL A 115 -4.46 -9.10 6.14
CA VAL A 115 -3.06 -9.55 6.08
C VAL A 115 -2.87 -10.66 5.06
N ASN A 116 -3.81 -11.62 4.99
CA ASN A 116 -3.74 -12.71 4.02
C ASN A 116 -3.80 -12.20 2.58
N ILE A 117 -4.61 -11.19 2.31
CA ILE A 117 -4.68 -10.56 0.98
C ILE A 117 -3.33 -9.94 0.62
N ILE A 118 -2.70 -9.24 1.57
CA ILE A 118 -1.38 -8.63 1.35
C ILE A 118 -0.32 -9.71 1.12
N LEU A 119 -0.34 -10.79 1.92
CA LEU A 119 0.62 -11.87 1.80
C LEU A 119 0.54 -12.54 0.42
N GLU A 120 -0.67 -12.77 -0.09
CA GLU A 120 -0.85 -13.27 -1.46
C GLU A 120 -0.29 -12.29 -2.48
N GLY A 121 -0.48 -10.98 -2.25
CA GLY A 121 0.10 -9.95 -3.09
C GLY A 121 1.63 -9.98 -3.10
N TYR A 122 2.25 -10.22 -1.95
CA TYR A 122 3.70 -10.41 -1.86
C TYR A 122 4.14 -11.58 -2.75
N LYS A 123 3.41 -12.69 -2.73
CA LYS A 123 3.70 -13.85 -3.58
C LYS A 123 3.50 -13.52 -5.06
N ASP A 124 2.41 -12.84 -5.40
CA ASP A 124 2.12 -12.43 -6.77
C ASP A 124 3.23 -11.55 -7.37
N CYS A 125 3.76 -10.64 -6.55
CA CYS A 125 4.79 -9.69 -6.96
C CYS A 125 6.21 -10.18 -6.67
N LYS A 126 6.36 -11.40 -6.14
CA LYS A 126 7.65 -12.00 -5.76
C LYS A 126 8.46 -11.10 -4.82
N LEU A 127 7.77 -10.53 -3.84
CA LEU A 127 8.38 -9.69 -2.82
C LEU A 127 8.87 -10.55 -1.65
N GLU A 128 9.92 -10.08 -0.97
CA GLU A 128 10.44 -10.74 0.21
C GLU A 128 9.47 -10.55 1.38
N GLU A 129 8.98 -11.65 1.93
CA GLU A 129 7.94 -11.63 2.97
C GLU A 129 8.41 -11.04 4.30
N SER A 130 9.72 -10.94 4.51
CA SER A 130 10.29 -10.36 5.72
C SER A 130 9.83 -8.91 5.97
N TYR A 131 9.61 -8.14 4.91
CA TYR A 131 9.12 -6.76 5.05
C TYR A 131 7.74 -6.73 5.71
N LEU A 132 6.85 -7.62 5.31
CA LEU A 132 5.53 -7.74 5.91
C LEU A 132 5.61 -8.32 7.32
N LYS A 133 6.36 -9.39 7.50
CA LYS A 133 6.50 -10.07 8.80
C LYS A 133 7.08 -9.14 9.86
N ASN A 134 8.08 -8.35 9.50
CA ASN A 134 8.70 -7.39 10.43
C ASN A 134 7.70 -6.29 10.84
N ALA A 135 6.93 -5.78 9.90
CA ALA A 135 5.89 -4.78 10.19
C ALA A 135 4.82 -5.34 11.14
N LEU A 136 4.42 -6.61 10.93
CA LEU A 136 3.44 -7.27 11.78
C LEU A 136 3.96 -7.50 13.20
N LYS A 137 5.25 -7.87 13.35
CA LYS A 137 5.86 -8.06 14.68
C LYS A 137 5.83 -6.81 15.52
N GLU A 138 5.98 -5.63 14.91
CA GLU A 138 6.00 -4.36 15.61
C GLU A 138 4.63 -3.96 16.15
N VAL A 139 3.55 -4.41 15.52
CA VAL A 139 2.19 -4.01 15.89
C VAL A 139 1.45 -5.10 16.65
N CYS A 140 1.81 -6.36 16.48
CA CYS A 140 1.14 -7.51 17.09
C CYS A 140 1.93 -8.11 18.27
N SER A 141 2.89 -7.37 18.82
CA SER A 141 3.71 -7.82 19.96
C SER A 141 2.97 -7.76 21.28
#